data_b3b3b2b3c7be4b51f8c4081afef17629
#
_entry.id   b3b3b2b3c7be4b51f8c4081afef17629
#
_cell.length_a   1.000
_cell.length_b   1.000
_cell.length_c   1.000
_cell.angle_alpha   90.00
_cell.angle_beta   90.00
_cell.angle_gamma   90.00
#
_symmetry.space_group_name_H-M   'P 1'
#
loop_
_entity.id
_entity.type
_entity.pdbx_description
1 polymer ?
#
loop_
_entity_poly.entity_id
_entity_poly.type
_entity_poly.pdbx_seq_one_letter_code
_entity_poly.pdbx_strand_id
1 'polypeptide(L)'
;MFSSIRPKAELDELLRRGTNLNATGRFNKTLAFNHFNAQDEENLKTLYNKLKDITPSMNAIFTNYLREISLSSQLTISEENINRYLNQFFLATRDDDYVDETVKFFNLFRKNQYEPGKLIVVFNQFAFYITTYILHNFGLKPNRAFEYMKSFQSAVNVDQELLIEVLTERTIENVVAEISSLMDVNAKIMYMKDLVFSLDKQNEEIQSSTAATEEIAASINEVARMSSRISEKTTESVDHAVQGKNAIEHALSEIFKTEETFTTIVESFSELQKRVNDIEHVVTLINQIADQTNLLALNASIEAARAGEHGKGFAVVAQEVRKLAEGTVSALSEVTANVHHLKSYSNDVSNSITETTEIIKDATVEAKESLPLLNAIVSAIEGINLDVTNTAAISQEQAAAIDEVSARMIEISNLQDDIREYSHNTSSDIHSLGKEINRFRNDIIENNNVQLSSIALLQLSKADHILWKWRIYNMFLGLENVEPSDVSSHTDCRLGKWYTSARTVERFGHLQEYRELDAYHLRVHESAKLAAEAYKIGNIQQAEVHLKEVDQASKHVLYFINNLIVYLEKERVMH
;
A
#
# COMPACT_ATOMS: atom_id res chain seq x y z
N MET A 1 -42.81 89.15 -20.63
CA MET A 1 -41.43 88.93 -21.09
C MET A 1 -40.68 87.82 -20.31
N PHE A 2 -40.99 87.60 -19.05
CA PHE A 2 -40.29 86.55 -18.23
C PHE A 2 -40.81 85.12 -18.45
N SER A 3 -42.00 84.90 -19.04
CA SER A 3 -42.52 83.55 -19.31
C SER A 3 -41.79 82.80 -20.45
N SER A 4 -41.00 83.49 -21.28
CA SER A 4 -40.23 82.89 -22.39
C SER A 4 -38.85 82.45 -22.00
N ILE A 5 -38.40 82.68 -20.73
CA ILE A 5 -37.06 82.34 -20.22
C ILE A 5 -37.09 81.02 -19.45
N ARG A 6 -38.28 80.50 -19.15
CA ARG A 6 -38.40 79.16 -18.49
C ARG A 6 -38.62 78.07 -19.53
N PRO A 7 -37.98 76.89 -19.35
CA PRO A 7 -38.27 75.76 -20.22
C PRO A 7 -39.75 75.38 -20.07
N LYS A 8 -40.40 75.08 -21.18
CA LYS A 8 -41.78 74.56 -21.23
C LYS A 8 -41.77 73.04 -21.02
N ALA A 9 -40.97 72.56 -20.06
CA ALA A 9 -40.90 71.14 -19.76
C ALA A 9 -41.99 70.81 -18.75
N GLU A 10 -42.78 69.80 -19.06
CA GLU A 10 -43.65 69.15 -18.09
C GLU A 10 -42.76 68.20 -17.26
N LEU A 11 -42.62 68.42 -15.95
CA LEU A 11 -41.77 67.60 -15.07
C LEU A 11 -42.21 66.14 -15.08
N ASP A 12 -43.48 65.85 -15.28
CA ASP A 12 -44.04 64.51 -15.40
C ASP A 12 -43.55 63.76 -16.65
N GLU A 13 -43.09 64.45 -17.71
CA GLU A 13 -42.46 63.78 -18.85
C GLU A 13 -41.12 63.12 -18.50
N LEU A 14 -40.40 63.63 -17.50
CA LEU A 14 -39.16 63.01 -17.01
C LEU A 14 -39.38 61.67 -16.28
N LEU A 15 -40.60 61.44 -15.80
CA LEU A 15 -41.03 60.24 -15.13
C LEU A 15 -41.55 59.15 -16.08
N ARG A 16 -41.80 59.54 -17.37
CA ARG A 16 -42.20 58.54 -18.38
C ARG A 16 -41.19 57.50 -18.63
N ARG A 17 -41.64 56.29 -18.94
CA ARG A 17 -40.80 55.14 -19.34
C ARG A 17 -41.20 54.67 -20.74
N GLY A 18 -40.28 54.04 -21.43
CA GLY A 18 -40.52 53.54 -22.78
C GLY A 18 -39.51 54.05 -23.80
N THR A 19 -39.43 53.40 -24.92
CA THR A 19 -38.56 53.74 -26.05
C THR A 19 -39.28 53.42 -27.35
N ASN A 20 -38.95 54.15 -28.42
CA ASN A 20 -39.36 53.85 -29.79
C ASN A 20 -38.18 53.34 -30.64
N LEU A 21 -37.06 53.06 -30.02
CA LEU A 21 -35.90 52.42 -30.65
C LEU A 21 -36.09 50.91 -30.71
N ASN A 22 -35.48 50.26 -31.70
CA ASN A 22 -35.61 48.85 -31.96
C ASN A 22 -34.32 48.16 -31.59
N ALA A 23 -34.17 47.85 -30.30
CA ALA A 23 -33.06 47.06 -29.78
C ALA A 23 -33.56 45.71 -29.27
N THR A 24 -32.68 44.70 -29.15
CA THR A 24 -33.08 43.39 -28.70
C THR A 24 -32.86 43.17 -27.19
N GLY A 25 -33.60 42.22 -26.63
CA GLY A 25 -33.38 41.68 -25.30
C GLY A 25 -33.40 42.70 -24.16
N ARG A 26 -32.32 42.68 -23.36
CA ARG A 26 -32.18 43.52 -22.15
C ARG A 26 -31.93 44.98 -22.48
N PHE A 27 -31.16 45.25 -23.52
CA PHE A 27 -30.84 46.64 -23.91
C PHE A 27 -32.07 47.44 -24.23
N ASN A 28 -33.10 46.84 -24.86
CA ASN A 28 -34.38 47.49 -25.07
C ASN A 28 -35.05 47.91 -23.74
N LYS A 29 -34.90 47.11 -22.66
CA LYS A 29 -35.40 47.47 -21.32
C LYS A 29 -34.62 48.63 -20.72
N THR A 30 -33.28 48.67 -20.90
CA THR A 30 -32.41 49.77 -20.48
C THR A 30 -32.80 51.06 -21.16
N LEU A 31 -33.00 51.06 -22.49
CA LEU A 31 -33.49 52.23 -23.24
C LEU A 31 -34.86 52.69 -22.75
N ALA A 32 -35.79 51.75 -22.59
CA ALA A 32 -37.12 52.03 -22.10
C ALA A 32 -37.13 52.58 -20.66
N PHE A 33 -36.34 52.08 -19.78
CA PHE A 33 -36.17 52.50 -18.39
C PHE A 33 -35.62 53.93 -18.30
N ASN A 34 -34.66 54.26 -19.15
CA ASN A 34 -34.04 55.60 -19.24
C ASN A 34 -34.82 56.57 -20.14
N HIS A 35 -35.94 56.14 -20.68
CA HIS A 35 -36.79 56.94 -21.59
C HIS A 35 -35.99 57.57 -22.76
N PHE A 36 -35.04 56.74 -23.28
CA PHE A 36 -34.21 57.15 -24.42
C PHE A 36 -34.87 56.70 -25.73
N ASN A 37 -34.94 57.60 -26.71
CA ASN A 37 -35.67 57.38 -27.95
C ASN A 37 -34.99 58.05 -29.14
N ALA A 38 -35.55 57.89 -30.37
CA ALA A 38 -34.96 58.39 -31.61
C ALA A 38 -34.75 59.90 -31.64
N GLN A 39 -35.59 60.69 -30.96
CA GLN A 39 -35.39 62.12 -30.85
C GLN A 39 -34.14 62.47 -30.01
N ASP A 40 -33.83 61.63 -28.99
CA ASP A 40 -32.65 61.84 -28.16
C ASP A 40 -31.38 61.60 -28.97
N GLU A 41 -31.35 60.59 -29.87
CA GLU A 41 -30.27 60.39 -30.82
C GLU A 41 -29.99 61.58 -31.71
N GLU A 42 -31.05 62.17 -32.29
CA GLU A 42 -30.91 63.29 -33.16
C GLU A 42 -30.43 64.56 -32.39
N ASN A 43 -30.93 64.76 -31.17
CA ASN A 43 -30.45 65.80 -30.28
C ASN A 43 -28.95 65.64 -29.94
N LEU A 44 -28.47 64.41 -29.69
CA LEU A 44 -27.07 64.14 -29.43
C LEU A 44 -26.16 64.42 -30.64
N LYS A 45 -26.56 64.00 -31.84
CA LYS A 45 -25.85 64.33 -33.09
C LYS A 45 -25.75 65.85 -33.31
N THR A 46 -26.85 66.53 -33.09
CA THR A 46 -26.91 68.02 -33.22
C THR A 46 -26.03 68.69 -32.16
N LEU A 47 -26.05 68.22 -30.91
CA LEU A 47 -25.22 68.68 -29.80
C LEU A 47 -23.76 68.49 -30.12
N TYR A 48 -23.33 67.27 -30.58
CA TYR A 48 -21.93 66.94 -30.89
C TYR A 48 -21.33 67.94 -31.91
N ASN A 49 -22.08 68.27 -32.94
CA ASN A 49 -21.65 69.30 -33.91
C ASN A 49 -21.37 70.69 -33.28
N LYS A 50 -21.96 70.96 -32.12
CA LYS A 50 -21.76 72.23 -31.36
C LYS A 50 -20.63 72.08 -30.32
N LEU A 51 -20.27 70.85 -29.97
CA LEU A 51 -19.20 70.53 -29.01
C LEU A 51 -17.80 70.37 -29.66
N LYS A 52 -17.70 70.57 -30.98
CA LYS A 52 -16.42 70.35 -31.72
C LYS A 52 -15.27 71.15 -31.15
N ASP A 53 -15.49 72.36 -30.72
CA ASP A 53 -14.46 73.30 -30.19
C ASP A 53 -13.93 72.84 -28.82
N ILE A 54 -14.71 72.05 -28.08
CA ILE A 54 -14.34 71.52 -26.73
C ILE A 54 -14.01 70.05 -26.71
N THR A 55 -13.98 69.38 -27.88
CA THR A 55 -13.62 67.94 -27.97
C THR A 55 -12.28 67.64 -27.28
N PRO A 56 -11.21 68.44 -27.43
CA PRO A 56 -9.94 68.21 -26.70
C PRO A 56 -10.12 68.21 -25.18
N SER A 57 -10.98 69.12 -24.67
CA SER A 57 -11.29 69.21 -23.23
C SER A 57 -12.09 68.00 -22.73
N MET A 58 -13.05 67.51 -23.53
CA MET A 58 -13.79 66.28 -23.22
C MET A 58 -12.86 65.09 -23.09
N ASN A 59 -11.92 64.93 -24.05
CA ASN A 59 -10.92 63.88 -24.00
C ASN A 59 -10.01 64.01 -22.76
N ALA A 60 -9.60 65.26 -22.47
CA ALA A 60 -8.73 65.56 -21.32
C ALA A 60 -9.40 65.15 -19.98
N ILE A 61 -10.71 65.25 -19.86
CA ILE A 61 -11.44 64.79 -18.67
C ILE A 61 -11.21 63.31 -18.49
N PHE A 62 -11.55 62.46 -19.47
CA PHE A 62 -11.34 61.03 -19.39
C PHE A 62 -9.86 60.69 -19.15
N THR A 63 -8.96 61.28 -19.93
CA THR A 63 -7.51 61.02 -19.83
C THR A 63 -6.95 61.35 -18.44
N ASN A 64 -7.31 62.51 -17.88
CA ASN A 64 -6.78 62.96 -16.59
C ASN A 64 -7.34 62.12 -15.43
N TYR A 65 -8.65 61.95 -15.38
CA TYR A 65 -9.30 61.14 -14.32
C TYR A 65 -8.88 59.67 -14.40
N LEU A 66 -8.84 59.09 -15.61
CA LEU A 66 -8.41 57.69 -15.77
C LEU A 66 -6.94 57.49 -15.37
N ARG A 67 -6.07 58.49 -15.63
CA ARG A 67 -4.67 58.45 -15.19
C ARG A 67 -4.59 58.50 -13.66
N GLU A 68 -5.37 59.32 -13.02
CA GLU A 68 -5.39 59.51 -11.56
C GLU A 68 -5.89 58.24 -10.82
N ILE A 69 -6.88 57.54 -11.40
CA ILE A 69 -7.44 56.33 -10.80
C ILE A 69 -6.76 55.01 -11.27
N SER A 70 -5.75 55.12 -12.14
CA SER A 70 -5.00 53.96 -12.61
C SER A 70 -3.99 53.48 -11.54
N LEU A 71 -3.98 52.22 -11.26
CA LEU A 71 -3.00 51.58 -10.33
C LEU A 71 -1.55 51.69 -10.83
N SER A 72 -1.35 51.88 -12.14
CA SER A 72 -0.01 51.88 -12.79
C SER A 72 0.48 53.25 -13.18
N SER A 73 0.05 54.37 -12.73
CA SER A 73 0.46 55.74 -13.11
C SER A 73 0.63 55.98 -14.65
N GLN A 74 0.44 54.98 -15.48
CA GLN A 74 0.42 55.05 -16.94
C GLN A 74 -1.00 54.93 -17.44
N LEU A 75 -1.37 55.77 -18.39
CA LEU A 75 -2.68 55.68 -19.06
C LEU A 75 -2.69 54.39 -19.91
N THR A 76 -3.46 53.43 -19.50
CA THR A 76 -3.55 52.11 -20.17
C THR A 76 -4.61 52.12 -21.29
N ILE A 77 -5.45 53.15 -21.37
CA ILE A 77 -6.45 53.38 -22.42
C ILE A 77 -5.94 54.49 -23.31
N SER A 78 -5.81 54.19 -24.61
CA SER A 78 -5.33 55.17 -25.57
C SER A 78 -6.33 56.31 -25.81
N GLU A 79 -5.86 57.50 -26.15
CA GLU A 79 -6.70 58.62 -26.54
C GLU A 79 -7.57 58.26 -27.77
N GLU A 80 -7.09 57.40 -28.64
CA GLU A 80 -7.85 56.89 -29.79
C GLU A 80 -9.10 56.13 -29.35
N ASN A 81 -8.96 55.26 -28.35
CA ASN A 81 -10.10 54.50 -27.80
C ASN A 81 -11.13 55.45 -27.14
N ILE A 82 -10.68 56.46 -26.43
CA ILE A 82 -11.54 57.48 -25.82
C ILE A 82 -12.27 58.25 -26.91
N ASN A 83 -11.56 58.69 -27.95
CA ASN A 83 -12.16 59.41 -29.09
C ASN A 83 -13.18 58.54 -29.83
N ARG A 84 -12.88 57.24 -30.04
CA ARG A 84 -13.79 56.30 -30.69
C ARG A 84 -15.09 56.17 -29.86
N TYR A 85 -14.96 55.98 -28.53
CA TYR A 85 -16.10 55.89 -27.64
C TYR A 85 -16.93 57.16 -27.64
N LEU A 86 -16.33 58.37 -27.55
CA LEU A 86 -17.07 59.63 -27.56
C LEU A 86 -17.77 59.84 -28.90
N ASN A 87 -17.15 59.52 -30.03
CA ASN A 87 -17.83 59.58 -31.33
C ASN A 87 -19.04 58.65 -31.38
N GLN A 88 -18.87 57.40 -30.90
CA GLN A 88 -19.96 56.43 -30.82
C GLN A 88 -21.08 56.93 -29.90
N PHE A 89 -20.73 57.42 -28.70
CA PHE A 89 -21.69 57.94 -27.72
C PHE A 89 -22.61 59.02 -28.30
N PHE A 90 -22.08 59.93 -29.11
CA PHE A 90 -22.85 61.01 -29.66
C PHE A 90 -23.49 60.71 -31.01
N LEU A 91 -22.88 59.88 -31.86
CA LEU A 91 -23.27 59.76 -33.27
C LEU A 91 -23.91 58.44 -33.66
N ALA A 92 -23.69 57.37 -32.87
CA ALA A 92 -24.20 56.06 -33.21
C ALA A 92 -25.70 55.90 -32.87
N THR A 93 -26.36 55.01 -33.57
CA THR A 93 -27.71 54.53 -33.26
C THR A 93 -27.61 53.53 -32.10
N ARG A 94 -28.56 53.58 -31.14
CA ARG A 94 -28.58 52.63 -29.99
C ARG A 94 -29.26 51.33 -30.40
N ASP A 95 -28.50 50.50 -31.08
CA ASP A 95 -28.85 49.14 -31.49
C ASP A 95 -27.90 48.10 -30.85
N ASP A 96 -27.97 46.88 -31.25
CA ASP A 96 -27.13 45.80 -30.70
C ASP A 96 -25.65 46.02 -31.02
N ASP A 97 -25.30 46.62 -32.17
CA ASP A 97 -23.91 46.96 -32.52
C ASP A 97 -23.34 48.05 -31.59
N TYR A 98 -24.19 49.03 -31.17
CA TYR A 98 -23.82 50.00 -30.14
C TYR A 98 -23.40 49.34 -28.84
N VAL A 99 -24.19 48.37 -28.39
CA VAL A 99 -23.91 47.64 -27.16
C VAL A 99 -22.55 46.92 -27.26
N ASP A 100 -22.35 46.17 -28.36
CA ASP A 100 -21.12 45.40 -28.56
C ASP A 100 -19.88 46.29 -28.55
N GLU A 101 -19.89 47.43 -29.22
CA GLU A 101 -18.75 48.37 -29.25
C GLU A 101 -18.57 49.10 -27.91
N THR A 102 -19.65 49.49 -27.23
CA THR A 102 -19.59 50.12 -25.91
C THR A 102 -19.05 49.16 -24.85
N VAL A 103 -19.49 47.90 -24.86
CA VAL A 103 -19.00 46.85 -23.99
C VAL A 103 -17.52 46.56 -24.25
N LYS A 104 -17.05 46.57 -25.52
CA LYS A 104 -15.61 46.45 -25.83
C LYS A 104 -14.80 47.57 -25.16
N PHE A 105 -15.27 48.82 -25.24
CA PHE A 105 -14.60 49.93 -24.56
C PHE A 105 -14.59 49.77 -23.04
N PHE A 106 -15.73 49.39 -22.42
CA PHE A 106 -15.81 49.17 -20.97
C PHE A 106 -14.98 47.98 -20.49
N ASN A 107 -14.75 46.96 -21.34
CA ASN A 107 -13.82 45.86 -21.04
C ASN A 107 -12.38 46.34 -20.91
N LEU A 108 -11.99 47.47 -21.50
CA LEU A 108 -10.67 48.08 -21.25
C LEU A 108 -10.53 48.51 -19.79
N PHE A 109 -11.58 49.04 -19.17
CA PHE A 109 -11.59 49.37 -17.74
C PHE A 109 -11.48 48.12 -16.89
N ARG A 110 -12.17 47.05 -17.25
CA ARG A 110 -12.11 45.75 -16.62
C ARG A 110 -10.72 45.18 -16.68
N LYS A 111 -10.07 45.18 -17.85
CA LYS A 111 -8.70 44.66 -18.06
C LYS A 111 -7.67 45.37 -17.18
N ASN A 112 -7.80 46.68 -17.06
CA ASN A 112 -6.87 47.54 -16.33
C ASN A 112 -7.23 47.72 -14.85
N GLN A 113 -8.18 46.96 -14.33
CA GLN A 113 -8.57 46.89 -12.91
C GLN A 113 -8.96 48.25 -12.29
N TYR A 114 -9.63 49.12 -13.05
CA TYR A 114 -10.13 50.37 -12.51
C TYR A 114 -11.20 50.13 -11.43
N GLU A 115 -11.21 51.00 -10.41
CA GLU A 115 -12.22 50.95 -9.34
C GLU A 115 -13.60 51.38 -9.87
N PRO A 116 -14.65 50.51 -9.73
CA PRO A 116 -16.00 50.81 -10.26
C PRO A 116 -16.56 52.15 -9.78
N GLY A 117 -16.42 52.45 -8.49
CA GLY A 117 -16.92 53.70 -7.92
C GLY A 117 -16.27 54.94 -8.52
N LYS A 118 -14.96 54.89 -8.75
CA LYS A 118 -14.22 56.00 -9.35
C LYS A 118 -14.59 56.18 -10.83
N LEU A 119 -14.84 55.10 -11.57
CA LEU A 119 -15.29 55.18 -12.96
C LEU A 119 -16.66 55.92 -13.06
N ILE A 120 -17.59 55.64 -12.16
CA ILE A 120 -18.86 56.37 -12.10
C ILE A 120 -18.63 57.88 -11.89
N VAL A 121 -17.65 58.23 -11.03
CA VAL A 121 -17.28 59.64 -10.82
C VAL A 121 -16.73 60.27 -12.10
N VAL A 122 -15.91 59.56 -12.89
CA VAL A 122 -15.41 60.04 -14.20
C VAL A 122 -16.57 60.36 -15.14
N PHE A 123 -17.53 59.46 -15.28
CA PHE A 123 -18.71 59.69 -16.10
C PHE A 123 -19.55 60.83 -15.58
N ASN A 124 -19.73 61.01 -14.28
CA ASN A 124 -20.46 62.10 -13.68
C ASN A 124 -19.72 63.44 -13.89
N GLN A 125 -18.39 63.49 -13.80
CA GLN A 125 -17.63 64.70 -14.11
C GLN A 125 -17.73 65.10 -15.59
N PHE A 126 -17.66 64.09 -16.47
CA PHE A 126 -17.93 64.30 -17.89
C PHE A 126 -19.35 64.86 -18.12
N ALA A 127 -20.36 64.26 -17.49
CA ALA A 127 -21.75 64.71 -17.58
C ALA A 127 -21.92 66.14 -17.05
N PHE A 128 -21.31 66.47 -15.92
CA PHE A 128 -21.35 67.82 -15.35
C PHE A 128 -20.69 68.82 -16.24
N TYR A 129 -19.54 68.51 -16.86
CA TYR A 129 -18.83 69.39 -17.78
C TYR A 129 -19.70 69.73 -19.02
N ILE A 130 -20.29 68.73 -19.68
CA ILE A 130 -21.15 68.92 -20.86
C ILE A 130 -22.42 69.65 -20.50
N THR A 131 -23.07 69.33 -19.38
CA THR A 131 -24.26 70.01 -18.89
C THR A 131 -23.96 71.50 -18.63
N THR A 132 -22.84 71.84 -18.02
CA THR A 132 -22.40 73.19 -17.79
C THR A 132 -22.16 73.93 -19.12
N TYR A 133 -21.55 73.30 -20.10
CA TYR A 133 -21.40 73.86 -21.45
C TYR A 133 -22.76 74.15 -22.14
N ILE A 134 -23.70 73.20 -22.05
CA ILE A 134 -25.02 73.38 -22.60
C ILE A 134 -25.75 74.60 -21.97
N LEU A 135 -25.70 74.75 -20.65
CA LEU A 135 -26.25 75.90 -19.94
C LEU A 135 -25.58 77.21 -20.34
N HIS A 136 -24.24 77.22 -20.45
CA HIS A 136 -23.51 78.42 -20.84
C HIS A 136 -23.90 78.91 -22.27
N ASN A 137 -23.96 77.98 -23.25
CA ASN A 137 -24.12 78.32 -24.65
C ASN A 137 -25.60 78.39 -25.10
N PHE A 138 -26.52 77.71 -24.42
CA PHE A 138 -27.91 77.61 -24.77
C PHE A 138 -28.88 78.20 -23.70
N GLY A 139 -28.34 78.74 -22.62
CA GLY A 139 -29.13 79.24 -21.49
C GLY A 139 -30.22 80.29 -21.90
N LEU A 140 -29.95 81.08 -22.93
CA LEU A 140 -30.93 82.00 -23.50
C LEU A 140 -32.02 81.35 -24.39
N LYS A 141 -31.88 80.02 -24.65
CA LYS A 141 -32.83 79.19 -25.39
C LYS A 141 -33.29 78.02 -24.51
N PRO A 142 -34.05 78.28 -23.46
CA PRO A 142 -34.24 77.34 -22.37
C PRO A 142 -34.89 76.01 -22.80
N ASN A 143 -35.75 75.98 -23.77
CA ASN A 143 -36.35 74.75 -24.30
C ASN A 143 -35.28 73.84 -24.96
N ARG A 144 -34.41 74.44 -25.80
CA ARG A 144 -33.29 73.67 -26.43
C ARG A 144 -32.27 73.22 -25.43
N ALA A 145 -31.91 74.08 -24.49
CA ALA A 145 -30.98 73.67 -23.43
C ALA A 145 -31.52 72.48 -22.66
N PHE A 146 -32.81 72.51 -22.32
CA PHE A 146 -33.48 71.44 -21.61
C PHE A 146 -33.53 70.12 -22.43
N GLU A 147 -33.91 70.21 -23.71
CA GLU A 147 -33.91 69.01 -24.61
C GLU A 147 -32.52 68.37 -24.74
N TYR A 148 -31.48 69.19 -24.96
CA TYR A 148 -30.09 68.65 -25.03
C TYR A 148 -29.62 68.05 -23.71
N MET A 149 -29.92 68.68 -22.58
CA MET A 149 -29.60 68.19 -21.25
C MET A 149 -30.33 66.88 -20.98
N LYS A 150 -31.59 66.74 -21.27
CA LYS A 150 -32.39 65.52 -21.12
C LYS A 150 -31.83 64.42 -21.95
N SER A 151 -31.63 64.60 -23.27
CA SER A 151 -31.13 63.61 -24.19
C SER A 151 -29.71 63.14 -23.80
N PHE A 152 -28.87 64.12 -23.41
CA PHE A 152 -27.49 63.79 -22.96
C PHE A 152 -27.48 63.01 -21.64
N GLN A 153 -28.31 63.44 -20.64
CA GLN A 153 -28.34 62.70 -19.35
C GLN A 153 -28.94 61.31 -19.52
N SER A 154 -29.98 61.15 -20.36
CA SER A 154 -30.54 59.85 -20.65
C SER A 154 -29.48 58.92 -21.32
N ALA A 155 -28.68 59.44 -22.25
CA ALA A 155 -27.55 58.67 -22.86
C ALA A 155 -26.49 58.29 -21.85
N VAL A 156 -26.07 59.22 -20.96
CA VAL A 156 -25.10 58.92 -19.89
C VAL A 156 -25.65 57.83 -18.96
N ASN A 157 -26.94 57.88 -18.60
CA ASN A 157 -27.55 56.87 -17.76
C ASN A 157 -27.57 55.49 -18.43
N VAL A 158 -27.88 55.43 -19.75
CA VAL A 158 -27.79 54.16 -20.53
C VAL A 158 -26.39 53.58 -20.49
N ASP A 159 -25.35 54.40 -20.73
CA ASP A 159 -23.96 53.92 -20.73
C ASP A 159 -23.46 53.58 -19.34
N GLN A 160 -23.89 54.32 -18.29
CA GLN A 160 -23.59 53.97 -16.90
C GLN A 160 -24.22 52.64 -16.51
N GLU A 161 -25.45 52.32 -16.96
CA GLU A 161 -26.10 51.03 -16.74
C GLU A 161 -25.29 49.91 -17.41
N LEU A 162 -24.87 50.10 -18.68
CA LEU A 162 -23.98 49.14 -19.38
C LEU A 162 -22.63 48.98 -18.67
N LEU A 163 -22.02 50.08 -18.20
CA LEU A 163 -20.76 50.02 -17.44
C LEU A 163 -20.92 49.20 -16.16
N ILE A 164 -21.96 49.47 -15.38
CA ILE A 164 -22.24 48.71 -14.14
C ILE A 164 -22.49 47.25 -14.47
N GLU A 165 -23.20 46.95 -15.55
CA GLU A 165 -23.42 45.57 -15.99
C GLU A 165 -22.11 44.84 -16.30
N VAL A 166 -21.21 45.45 -17.08
CA VAL A 166 -19.87 44.88 -17.40
C VAL A 166 -19.02 44.65 -16.15
N LEU A 167 -19.03 45.59 -15.20
CA LEU A 167 -18.28 45.49 -13.97
C LEU A 167 -18.86 44.45 -13.00
N THR A 168 -20.19 44.36 -12.92
CA THR A 168 -20.89 43.34 -12.11
C THR A 168 -20.68 41.94 -12.69
N GLU A 169 -20.75 41.79 -14.02
CA GLU A 169 -20.45 40.54 -14.70
C GLU A 169 -19.05 40.03 -14.34
N ARG A 170 -18.05 40.93 -14.33
CA ARG A 170 -16.68 40.58 -13.89
C ARG A 170 -16.65 40.04 -12.46
N THR A 171 -17.33 40.72 -11.54
CA THR A 171 -17.35 40.29 -10.14
C THR A 171 -17.96 38.90 -10.02
N ILE A 172 -19.06 38.65 -10.73
CA ILE A 172 -19.70 37.33 -10.78
C ILE A 172 -18.76 36.27 -11.39
N GLU A 173 -18.08 36.56 -12.52
CA GLU A 173 -17.11 35.65 -13.13
C GLU A 173 -15.99 35.26 -12.15
N ASN A 174 -15.44 36.24 -11.43
CA ASN A 174 -14.38 35.96 -10.44
C ASN A 174 -14.91 35.12 -9.28
N VAL A 175 -16.04 35.46 -8.71
CA VAL A 175 -16.64 34.71 -7.59
C VAL A 175 -16.98 33.28 -8.01
N VAL A 176 -17.53 33.10 -9.20
CA VAL A 176 -17.86 31.77 -9.74
C VAL A 176 -16.59 30.97 -10.03
N ALA A 177 -15.53 31.62 -10.51
CA ALA A 177 -14.23 30.96 -10.70
C ALA A 177 -13.63 30.48 -9.37
N GLU A 178 -13.70 31.31 -8.32
CA GLU A 178 -13.25 30.94 -6.97
C GLU A 178 -14.11 29.80 -6.37
N ILE A 179 -15.42 29.85 -6.53
CA ILE A 179 -16.31 28.74 -6.12
C ILE A 179 -15.93 27.45 -6.84
N SER A 180 -15.69 27.50 -8.15
CA SER A 180 -15.27 26.33 -8.93
C SER A 180 -13.94 25.77 -8.42
N SER A 181 -13.00 26.65 -8.05
CA SER A 181 -11.71 26.27 -7.45
C SER A 181 -11.90 25.63 -6.07
N LEU A 182 -12.73 26.21 -5.20
CA LEU A 182 -13.06 25.63 -3.90
C LEU A 182 -13.72 24.26 -4.02
N MET A 183 -14.61 24.06 -4.98
CA MET A 183 -15.22 22.76 -5.25
C MET A 183 -14.17 21.74 -5.73
N ASP A 184 -13.22 22.15 -6.57
CA ASP A 184 -12.13 21.27 -7.02
C ASP A 184 -11.23 20.85 -5.85
N VAL A 185 -10.90 21.77 -4.95
CA VAL A 185 -10.14 21.46 -3.72
C VAL A 185 -10.94 20.53 -2.82
N ASN A 186 -12.22 20.81 -2.58
CA ASN A 186 -13.10 19.95 -1.79
C ASN A 186 -13.22 18.54 -2.40
N ALA A 187 -13.27 18.46 -3.73
CA ALA A 187 -13.31 17.18 -4.44
C ALA A 187 -11.99 16.41 -4.40
N LYS A 188 -10.83 17.07 -4.22
CA LYS A 188 -9.53 16.39 -4.05
C LYS A 188 -9.39 15.67 -2.72
N ILE A 189 -10.14 16.07 -1.69
CA ILE A 189 -10.14 15.41 -0.38
C ILE A 189 -10.92 14.07 -0.43
N MET A 190 -11.45 13.70 -1.59
CA MET A 190 -12.24 12.46 -1.79
C MET A 190 -11.46 11.15 -1.65
N TYR A 191 -10.11 11.16 -1.47
CA TYR A 191 -9.39 9.94 -1.09
C TYR A 191 -9.72 9.41 0.31
N MET A 192 -10.61 10.07 1.04
CA MET A 192 -11.17 9.50 2.29
C MET A 192 -11.86 8.15 2.05
N LYS A 193 -12.50 7.96 0.88
CA LYS A 193 -13.02 6.65 0.48
C LYS A 193 -11.91 5.60 0.43
N ASP A 194 -10.80 5.92 -0.24
CA ASP A 194 -9.68 4.97 -0.39
C ASP A 194 -9.02 4.69 0.97
N LEU A 195 -9.01 5.67 1.88
CA LEU A 195 -8.55 5.49 3.26
C LEU A 195 -9.45 4.50 4.01
N VAL A 196 -10.78 4.65 3.96
CA VAL A 196 -11.73 3.73 4.61
C VAL A 196 -11.55 2.30 4.11
N PHE A 197 -11.46 2.09 2.78
CA PHE A 197 -11.20 0.76 2.22
C PHE A 197 -9.84 0.19 2.63
N SER A 198 -8.82 1.05 2.76
CA SER A 198 -7.49 0.62 3.23
C SER A 198 -7.52 0.19 4.69
N LEU A 199 -8.32 0.86 5.52
CA LEU A 199 -8.54 0.47 6.92
C LEU A 199 -9.26 -0.88 7.03
N ASP A 200 -10.26 -1.15 6.18
CA ASP A 200 -10.94 -2.44 6.17
C ASP A 200 -9.97 -3.58 5.84
N LYS A 201 -9.13 -3.40 4.81
CA LYS A 201 -8.09 -4.36 4.46
C LYS A 201 -7.06 -4.53 5.58
N GLN A 202 -6.64 -3.44 6.21
CA GLN A 202 -5.71 -3.49 7.34
C GLN A 202 -6.29 -4.27 8.52
N ASN A 203 -7.61 -4.18 8.76
CA ASN A 203 -8.28 -4.96 9.79
C ASN A 203 -8.19 -6.47 9.52
N GLU A 204 -8.38 -6.90 8.27
CA GLU A 204 -8.20 -8.30 7.88
C GLU A 204 -6.76 -8.79 8.13
N GLU A 205 -5.76 -7.96 7.80
CA GLU A 205 -4.36 -8.27 8.04
C GLU A 205 -4.00 -8.36 9.54
N ILE A 206 -4.59 -7.49 10.38
CA ILE A 206 -4.42 -7.53 11.84
C ILE A 206 -5.01 -8.82 12.40
N GLN A 207 -6.22 -9.20 11.99
CA GLN A 207 -6.85 -10.45 12.43
C GLN A 207 -6.02 -11.67 12.03
N SER A 208 -5.50 -11.71 10.81
CA SER A 208 -4.60 -12.76 10.33
C SER A 208 -3.30 -12.80 11.13
N SER A 209 -2.71 -11.66 11.44
CA SER A 209 -1.48 -11.54 12.23
C SER A 209 -1.70 -11.99 13.68
N THR A 210 -2.86 -11.67 14.26
CA THR A 210 -3.22 -12.12 15.62
C THR A 210 -3.35 -13.64 15.66
N ALA A 211 -4.04 -14.25 14.70
CA ALA A 211 -4.14 -15.72 14.61
C ALA A 211 -2.77 -16.40 14.45
N ALA A 212 -1.89 -15.85 13.61
CA ALA A 212 -0.53 -16.35 13.46
C ALA A 212 0.29 -16.23 14.76
N THR A 213 0.11 -15.14 15.50
CA THR A 213 0.78 -14.93 16.81
C THR A 213 0.33 -15.95 17.84
N GLU A 214 -0.96 -16.29 17.88
CA GLU A 214 -1.49 -17.35 18.75
C GLU A 214 -0.92 -18.74 18.39
N GLU A 215 -0.78 -19.05 17.10
CA GLU A 215 -0.18 -20.30 16.62
C GLU A 215 1.30 -20.38 17.00
N ILE A 216 2.06 -19.27 16.87
CA ILE A 216 3.46 -19.20 17.30
C ILE A 216 3.56 -19.41 18.82
N ALA A 217 2.71 -18.79 19.63
CA ALA A 217 2.68 -18.97 21.08
C ALA A 217 2.44 -20.45 21.47
N ALA A 218 1.52 -21.12 20.82
CA ALA A 218 1.27 -22.55 20.99
C ALA A 218 2.50 -23.39 20.62
N SER A 219 3.18 -23.07 19.55
CA SER A 219 4.39 -23.74 19.08
C SER A 219 5.56 -23.58 20.08
N ILE A 220 5.75 -22.38 20.63
CA ILE A 220 6.78 -22.11 21.66
C ILE A 220 6.54 -22.94 22.92
N ASN A 221 5.28 -23.04 23.38
CA ASN A 221 4.91 -23.86 24.52
C ASN A 221 5.19 -25.35 24.25
N GLU A 222 4.94 -25.83 23.03
CA GLU A 222 5.27 -27.22 22.66
C GLU A 222 6.79 -27.46 22.63
N VAL A 223 7.59 -26.51 22.11
CA VAL A 223 9.07 -26.57 22.14
C VAL A 223 9.59 -26.62 23.59
N ALA A 224 9.06 -25.79 24.49
CA ALA A 224 9.44 -25.80 25.90
C ALA A 224 9.14 -27.14 26.57
N ARG A 225 7.94 -27.70 26.30
CA ARG A 225 7.55 -29.03 26.80
C ARG A 225 8.42 -30.16 26.22
N MET A 226 8.77 -30.07 24.96
CA MET A 226 9.66 -31.03 24.28
C MET A 226 11.07 -30.95 24.86
N SER A 227 11.60 -29.77 25.11
CA SER A 227 12.91 -29.55 25.76
C SER A 227 12.95 -30.18 27.15
N SER A 228 11.92 -30.02 27.98
CA SER A 228 11.81 -30.66 29.27
C SER A 228 11.85 -32.18 29.18
N ARG A 229 11.12 -32.77 28.24
CA ARG A 229 11.10 -34.22 27.99
C ARG A 229 12.42 -34.75 27.47
N ILE A 230 13.15 -34.00 26.63
CA ILE A 230 14.50 -34.37 26.16
C ILE A 230 15.46 -34.33 27.32
N SER A 231 15.41 -33.32 28.21
CA SER A 231 16.27 -33.25 29.41
C SER A 231 16.08 -34.45 30.32
N GLU A 232 14.84 -34.91 30.55
CA GLU A 232 14.55 -36.11 31.32
C GLU A 232 15.17 -37.36 30.67
N LYS A 233 14.98 -37.54 29.36
CA LYS A 233 15.53 -38.66 28.60
C LYS A 233 17.04 -38.66 28.51
N THR A 234 17.68 -37.50 28.44
CA THR A 234 19.16 -37.41 28.47
C THR A 234 19.70 -37.81 29.81
N THR A 235 19.02 -37.42 30.91
CA THR A 235 19.40 -37.85 32.27
C THR A 235 19.31 -39.38 32.42
N GLU A 236 18.22 -40.00 31.97
CA GLU A 236 18.04 -41.45 31.94
C GLU A 236 19.13 -42.17 31.10
N SER A 237 19.48 -41.58 29.94
CA SER A 237 20.50 -42.12 29.04
C SER A 237 21.92 -42.06 29.65
N VAL A 238 22.25 -41.02 30.42
CA VAL A 238 23.52 -40.95 31.18
C VAL A 238 23.57 -42.07 32.21
N ASP A 239 22.47 -42.28 32.98
CA ASP A 239 22.41 -43.35 33.98
C ASP A 239 22.61 -44.73 33.35
N HIS A 240 21.96 -44.99 32.20
CA HIS A 240 22.18 -46.24 31.46
C HIS A 240 23.62 -46.41 30.96
N ALA A 241 24.25 -45.34 30.48
CA ALA A 241 25.65 -45.40 30.03
C ALA A 241 26.62 -45.67 31.19
N VAL A 242 26.35 -45.04 32.38
CA VAL A 242 27.13 -45.30 33.60
C VAL A 242 26.94 -46.75 34.09
N GLN A 243 25.70 -47.27 34.08
CA GLN A 243 25.41 -48.67 34.42
C GLN A 243 26.12 -49.61 33.46
N GLY A 244 26.08 -49.34 32.13
CA GLY A 244 26.81 -50.10 31.13
C GLY A 244 28.30 -50.12 31.35
N LYS A 245 28.91 -48.98 31.70
CA LYS A 245 30.32 -48.85 32.05
C LYS A 245 30.68 -49.74 33.25
N ASN A 246 29.91 -49.65 34.34
CA ASN A 246 30.12 -50.44 35.55
C ASN A 246 30.00 -51.95 35.26
N ALA A 247 29.06 -52.37 34.41
CA ALA A 247 28.91 -53.75 33.99
C ALA A 247 30.13 -54.29 33.21
N ILE A 248 30.70 -53.47 32.29
CA ILE A 248 31.92 -53.82 31.55
C ILE A 248 33.10 -53.86 32.50
N GLU A 249 33.28 -52.92 33.43
CA GLU A 249 34.37 -52.95 34.42
C GLU A 249 34.30 -54.18 35.31
N HIS A 250 33.06 -54.54 35.74
CA HIS A 250 32.84 -55.77 36.48
C HIS A 250 33.20 -57.05 35.64
N ALA A 251 32.74 -57.11 34.39
CA ALA A 251 33.05 -58.21 33.48
C ALA A 251 34.56 -58.33 33.25
N LEU A 252 35.30 -57.23 33.06
CA LEU A 252 36.75 -57.20 32.98
C LEU A 252 37.38 -57.76 34.23
N SER A 253 36.92 -57.45 35.43
CA SER A 253 37.40 -57.98 36.68
C SER A 253 37.24 -59.51 36.74
N GLU A 254 36.13 -60.06 36.31
CA GLU A 254 35.90 -61.52 36.26
C GLU A 254 36.70 -62.19 35.17
N ILE A 255 36.96 -61.55 34.03
CA ILE A 255 37.84 -62.04 32.99
C ILE A 255 39.28 -62.12 33.51
N PHE A 256 39.82 -61.15 34.26
CA PHE A 256 41.15 -61.21 34.88
C PHE A 256 41.25 -62.34 35.87
N LYS A 257 40.26 -62.62 36.71
CA LYS A 257 40.25 -63.80 37.60
C LYS A 257 40.27 -65.12 36.82
N THR A 258 39.55 -65.13 35.68
CA THR A 258 39.51 -66.29 34.79
C THR A 258 40.87 -66.49 34.14
N GLU A 259 41.55 -65.43 33.69
CA GLU A 259 42.93 -65.50 33.15
C GLU A 259 43.92 -66.05 34.17
N GLU A 260 43.85 -65.60 35.43
CA GLU A 260 44.66 -66.13 36.53
C GLU A 260 44.40 -67.63 36.76
N THR A 261 43.13 -68.05 36.72
CA THR A 261 42.72 -69.44 36.85
C THR A 261 43.33 -70.32 35.71
N PHE A 262 43.21 -69.81 34.45
CA PHE A 262 43.79 -70.52 33.31
C PHE A 262 45.31 -70.63 33.39
N THR A 263 45.99 -69.59 33.89
CA THR A 263 47.44 -69.65 34.14
C THR A 263 47.79 -70.81 35.11
N THR A 264 47.00 -70.93 36.19
CA THR A 264 47.16 -72.00 37.16
C THR A 264 46.89 -73.38 36.53
N ILE A 265 45.90 -73.50 35.66
CA ILE A 265 45.57 -74.72 34.92
C ILE A 265 46.72 -75.09 33.99
N VAL A 266 47.30 -74.13 33.22
CA VAL A 266 48.47 -74.39 32.34
C VAL A 266 49.62 -74.95 33.13
N GLU A 267 49.94 -74.34 34.28
CA GLU A 267 51.01 -74.85 35.16
C GLU A 267 50.74 -76.29 35.60
N SER A 268 49.48 -76.59 36.02
CA SER A 268 49.07 -77.90 36.49
C SER A 268 49.17 -78.98 35.38
N PHE A 269 48.77 -78.63 34.16
CA PHE A 269 48.90 -79.52 32.99
C PHE A 269 50.36 -79.73 32.58
N SER A 270 51.20 -78.73 32.68
CA SER A 270 52.64 -78.84 32.44
C SER A 270 53.27 -79.83 33.41
N GLU A 271 52.95 -79.79 34.71
CA GLU A 271 53.41 -80.74 35.71
C GLU A 271 52.84 -82.15 35.45
N LEU A 272 51.53 -82.25 35.07
CA LEU A 272 50.93 -83.54 34.66
C LEU A 272 51.70 -84.17 33.48
N GLN A 273 52.00 -83.38 32.45
CA GLN A 273 52.75 -83.85 31.28
C GLN A 273 54.14 -84.38 31.63
N LYS A 274 54.80 -83.68 32.56
CA LYS A 274 56.10 -84.15 33.12
C LYS A 274 55.94 -85.51 33.83
N ARG A 275 54.89 -85.66 34.68
CA ARG A 275 54.63 -86.94 35.38
C ARG A 275 54.28 -88.05 34.44
N VAL A 276 53.54 -87.80 33.38
CA VAL A 276 53.23 -88.80 32.35
C VAL A 276 54.47 -89.22 31.61
N ASN A 277 55.42 -88.33 31.28
CA ASN A 277 56.70 -88.68 30.70
C ASN A 277 57.59 -89.51 31.67
N ASP A 278 57.58 -89.17 33.00
CA ASP A 278 58.24 -89.93 34.02
C ASP A 278 57.71 -91.38 34.08
N ILE A 279 56.36 -91.53 34.02
CA ILE A 279 55.72 -92.85 33.98
C ILE A 279 56.10 -93.61 32.71
N GLU A 280 56.15 -93.01 31.53
CA GLU A 280 56.56 -93.57 30.26
C GLU A 280 57.96 -94.14 30.37
N HIS A 281 58.87 -93.37 31.02
CA HIS A 281 60.23 -93.79 31.24
C HIS A 281 60.32 -95.02 32.17
N VAL A 282 59.56 -95.01 33.30
CA VAL A 282 59.53 -96.18 34.25
C VAL A 282 58.95 -97.44 33.57
N VAL A 283 57.85 -97.28 32.81
CA VAL A 283 57.24 -98.39 32.07
C VAL A 283 58.22 -98.97 31.05
N THR A 284 58.99 -98.15 30.35
CA THR A 284 60.02 -98.57 29.41
C THR A 284 61.12 -99.36 30.13
N LEU A 285 61.57 -98.88 31.32
CA LEU A 285 62.55 -99.58 32.13
C LEU A 285 62.06 -100.96 32.63
N ILE A 286 60.78 -100.99 33.13
CA ILE A 286 60.21 -102.28 33.61
C ILE A 286 60.06 -103.25 32.43
N ASN A 287 59.63 -102.75 31.23
CA ASN A 287 59.59 -103.62 30.03
C ASN A 287 60.93 -104.20 29.67
N GLN A 288 62.03 -103.41 29.74
CA GLN A 288 63.40 -103.92 29.56
C GLN A 288 63.76 -104.98 30.59
N ILE A 289 63.39 -104.80 31.89
CA ILE A 289 63.64 -105.78 32.95
C ILE A 289 62.82 -107.05 32.69
N ALA A 290 61.56 -106.96 32.28
CA ALA A 290 60.72 -108.10 31.95
C ALA A 290 61.25 -108.87 30.75
N ASP A 291 61.72 -108.18 29.70
CA ASP A 291 62.40 -108.81 28.54
C ASP A 291 63.67 -109.51 28.93
N GLN A 292 64.50 -108.85 29.79
CA GLN A 292 65.73 -109.56 30.35
C GLN A 292 65.35 -110.75 31.20
N THR A 293 64.29 -110.65 32.03
CA THR A 293 63.81 -111.76 32.87
C THR A 293 63.34 -112.95 32.01
N ASN A 294 62.57 -112.57 30.92
CA ASN A 294 62.13 -113.60 29.96
C ASN A 294 63.27 -114.27 29.26
N LEU A 295 64.32 -113.55 28.86
CA LEU A 295 65.56 -114.11 28.30
C LEU A 295 66.36 -115.00 29.33
N LEU A 296 66.48 -114.56 30.60
CA LEU A 296 67.07 -115.29 31.68
C LEU A 296 66.34 -116.61 31.97
N ALA A 297 64.96 -116.50 32.02
CA ALA A 297 64.17 -117.70 32.23
C ALA A 297 64.22 -118.67 31.05
N LEU A 298 64.24 -118.11 29.80
CA LEU A 298 64.55 -118.99 28.63
C LEU A 298 65.84 -119.69 28.71
N ASN A 299 66.98 -119.05 29.06
CA ASN A 299 68.21 -119.58 29.25
C ASN A 299 68.25 -120.64 30.39
N ALA A 300 67.63 -120.41 31.52
CA ALA A 300 67.46 -121.33 32.63
C ALA A 300 66.63 -122.57 32.22
N SER A 301 65.57 -122.38 31.44
CA SER A 301 64.74 -123.48 30.90
C SER A 301 65.56 -124.35 29.97
N ILE A 302 66.42 -123.77 29.14
CA ILE A 302 67.35 -124.52 28.25
C ILE A 302 68.33 -125.30 29.04
N GLU A 303 69.00 -124.75 30.07
CA GLU A 303 69.96 -125.38 30.86
C GLU A 303 69.33 -126.44 31.77
N ALA A 304 68.12 -126.23 32.27
CA ALA A 304 67.30 -127.15 32.99
C ALA A 304 66.96 -128.41 32.11
N ALA A 305 66.59 -128.21 30.86
CA ALA A 305 66.33 -129.25 29.88
C ALA A 305 67.62 -130.03 29.58
N ARG A 306 68.72 -129.33 29.60
CA ARG A 306 70.12 -130.00 29.40
C ARG A 306 70.56 -130.86 30.53
N ALA A 307 70.11 -130.60 31.78
CA ALA A 307 70.41 -131.40 32.98
C ALA A 307 69.56 -132.68 33.12
N GLY A 308 68.63 -132.93 32.22
CA GLY A 308 67.90 -134.16 32.18
C GLY A 308 66.97 -134.36 33.41
N GLU A 309 66.98 -135.60 33.96
CA GLU A 309 66.10 -135.95 35.13
C GLU A 309 66.34 -135.05 36.37
N HIS A 310 67.65 -134.64 36.59
CA HIS A 310 68.02 -133.80 37.73
C HIS A 310 67.57 -132.34 37.61
N GLY A 311 67.23 -131.92 36.39
CA GLY A 311 66.76 -130.52 36.12
C GLY A 311 65.19 -130.26 36.08
N LYS A 312 64.38 -131.34 36.22
CA LYS A 312 62.88 -131.21 36.08
C LYS A 312 62.24 -130.17 36.99
N GLY A 313 62.67 -130.13 38.27
CA GLY A 313 62.17 -129.14 39.19
C GLY A 313 62.53 -127.69 38.79
N PHE A 314 63.79 -127.49 38.32
CA PHE A 314 64.23 -126.16 37.83
C PHE A 314 63.56 -125.74 36.50
N ALA A 315 63.31 -126.72 35.63
CA ALA A 315 62.62 -126.49 34.37
C ALA A 315 61.16 -125.89 34.59
N VAL A 316 60.44 -126.48 35.57
CA VAL A 316 59.06 -125.94 35.92
C VAL A 316 59.13 -124.51 36.47
N VAL A 317 60.10 -124.22 37.37
CA VAL A 317 60.28 -122.86 37.91
C VAL A 317 60.68 -121.89 36.82
N ALA A 318 61.65 -122.27 35.95
CA ALA A 318 62.09 -121.44 34.85
C ALA A 318 60.96 -121.19 33.87
N GLN A 319 60.15 -122.21 33.57
CA GLN A 319 58.94 -122.00 32.69
C GLN A 319 57.87 -121.09 33.33
N GLU A 320 57.72 -121.23 34.68
CA GLU A 320 56.77 -120.35 35.40
C GLU A 320 57.25 -118.86 35.44
N VAL A 321 58.62 -118.71 35.70
CA VAL A 321 59.17 -117.33 35.62
C VAL A 321 59.08 -116.74 34.22
N ARG A 322 59.28 -117.54 33.18
CA ARG A 322 59.13 -117.16 31.81
C ARG A 322 57.68 -116.68 31.53
N LYS A 323 56.72 -117.48 31.95
CA LYS A 323 55.27 -117.12 31.78
C LYS A 323 54.87 -115.82 32.52
N LEU A 324 55.45 -115.65 33.75
CA LEU A 324 55.27 -114.41 34.49
C LEU A 324 55.89 -113.22 33.77
N ALA A 325 57.13 -113.43 33.18
CA ALA A 325 57.80 -112.38 32.42
C ALA A 325 57.00 -111.99 31.13
N GLU A 326 56.52 -112.99 30.37
CA GLU A 326 55.66 -112.80 29.20
C GLU A 326 54.34 -112.10 29.59
N GLY A 327 53.69 -112.51 30.71
CA GLY A 327 52.56 -111.86 31.26
C GLY A 327 52.79 -110.40 31.66
N THR A 328 54.03 -110.14 32.23
CA THR A 328 54.46 -108.76 32.58
C THR A 328 54.62 -107.88 31.35
N VAL A 329 55.24 -108.36 30.28
CA VAL A 329 55.41 -107.67 29.00
C VAL A 329 54.04 -107.37 28.39
N SER A 330 53.11 -108.33 28.41
CA SER A 330 51.73 -108.10 27.90
C SER A 330 50.97 -107.04 28.71
N ALA A 331 51.06 -107.12 30.04
CA ALA A 331 50.42 -106.10 30.89
C ALA A 331 51.10 -104.72 30.72
N LEU A 332 52.42 -104.65 30.53
CA LEU A 332 53.11 -103.38 30.26
C LEU A 332 52.79 -102.82 28.89
N SER A 333 52.49 -103.64 27.88
CA SER A 333 52.02 -103.19 26.58
C SER A 333 50.66 -102.43 26.70
N GLU A 334 49.74 -102.91 27.54
CA GLU A 334 48.47 -102.27 27.83
C GLU A 334 48.71 -100.96 28.61
N VAL A 335 49.61 -100.99 29.63
CA VAL A 335 49.97 -99.76 30.36
C VAL A 335 50.60 -98.72 29.43
N THR A 336 51.50 -99.14 28.51
CA THR A 336 52.11 -98.23 27.51
C THR A 336 51.08 -97.60 26.62
N ALA A 337 50.10 -98.39 26.13
CA ALA A 337 48.99 -97.81 25.31
C ALA A 337 48.19 -96.79 26.10
N ASN A 338 47.88 -97.09 27.37
CA ASN A 338 47.15 -96.15 28.23
C ASN A 338 47.97 -94.87 28.52
N VAL A 339 49.29 -94.98 28.71
CA VAL A 339 50.18 -93.82 28.90
C VAL A 339 50.24 -92.97 27.62
N HIS A 340 50.33 -93.62 26.45
CA HIS A 340 50.25 -92.89 25.18
C HIS A 340 48.91 -92.19 25.00
N HIS A 341 47.78 -92.82 25.33
CA HIS A 341 46.46 -92.15 25.29
C HIS A 341 46.42 -90.98 26.26
N LEU A 342 46.91 -91.14 27.50
CA LEU A 342 46.96 -90.05 28.48
C LEU A 342 47.79 -88.87 28.00
N LYS A 343 48.92 -89.12 27.34
CA LYS A 343 49.83 -88.15 26.74
C LYS A 343 49.11 -87.38 25.62
N SER A 344 48.41 -88.11 24.74
CA SER A 344 47.60 -87.48 23.68
C SER A 344 46.54 -86.58 24.25
N TYR A 345 45.68 -87.05 25.20
CA TYR A 345 44.67 -86.26 25.85
C TYR A 345 45.23 -85.02 26.58
N SER A 346 46.42 -85.20 27.25
CA SER A 346 47.07 -84.07 27.91
C SER A 346 47.48 -82.97 26.92
N ASN A 347 48.01 -83.40 25.75
CA ASN A 347 48.37 -82.47 24.69
C ASN A 347 47.09 -81.73 24.10
N ASP A 348 46.00 -82.46 23.86
CA ASP A 348 44.77 -81.92 23.34
C ASP A 348 44.19 -80.91 24.30
N VAL A 349 44.17 -81.20 25.59
CA VAL A 349 43.72 -80.21 26.63
C VAL A 349 44.67 -79.03 26.70
N SER A 350 45.99 -79.21 26.61
CA SER A 350 46.97 -78.12 26.61
C SER A 350 46.73 -77.16 25.42
N ASN A 351 46.47 -77.72 24.24
CA ASN A 351 46.15 -76.93 23.06
C ASN A 351 44.83 -76.13 23.23
N SER A 352 43.77 -76.80 23.76
CA SER A 352 42.47 -76.13 24.03
C SER A 352 42.61 -75.02 25.06
N ILE A 353 43.44 -75.19 26.09
CA ILE A 353 43.72 -74.15 27.07
C ILE A 353 44.42 -72.95 26.43
N THR A 354 45.42 -73.21 25.56
CA THR A 354 46.16 -72.17 24.85
C THR A 354 45.17 -71.31 23.97
N GLU A 355 44.36 -72.03 23.21
CA GLU A 355 43.33 -71.37 22.37
C GLU A 355 42.32 -70.54 23.21
N THR A 356 41.86 -71.11 24.32
CA THR A 356 40.95 -70.42 25.24
C THR A 356 41.58 -69.14 25.84
N THR A 357 42.87 -69.23 26.19
CA THR A 357 43.64 -68.09 26.74
C THR A 357 43.75 -66.96 25.71
N GLU A 358 43.93 -67.30 24.43
CA GLU A 358 43.92 -66.27 23.34
C GLU A 358 42.55 -65.60 23.17
N ILE A 359 41.46 -66.37 23.18
CA ILE A 359 40.08 -65.83 23.14
C ILE A 359 39.82 -64.89 24.34
N ILE A 360 40.27 -65.29 25.54
CA ILE A 360 40.17 -64.47 26.75
C ILE A 360 40.90 -63.12 26.59
N LYS A 361 42.10 -63.17 26.03
CA LYS A 361 42.94 -62.01 25.79
C LYS A 361 42.27 -61.06 24.80
N ASP A 362 41.74 -61.59 23.69
CA ASP A 362 41.02 -60.79 22.69
C ASP A 362 39.75 -60.17 23.29
N ALA A 363 38.94 -60.91 24.03
CA ALA A 363 37.78 -60.42 24.74
C ALA A 363 38.12 -59.30 25.75
N THR A 364 39.30 -59.41 26.41
CA THR A 364 39.80 -58.36 27.32
C THR A 364 40.10 -57.05 26.57
N VAL A 365 40.71 -57.14 25.38
CA VAL A 365 41.04 -55.99 24.56
C VAL A 365 39.75 -55.31 24.10
N GLU A 366 38.78 -56.03 23.51
CA GLU A 366 37.52 -55.51 23.04
C GLU A 366 36.72 -54.84 24.17
N ALA A 367 36.66 -55.45 25.35
CA ALA A 367 36.01 -54.89 26.52
C ALA A 367 36.69 -53.59 26.99
N LYS A 368 38.04 -53.54 27.00
CA LYS A 368 38.79 -52.31 27.32
C LYS A 368 38.54 -51.16 26.29
N GLU A 369 38.46 -51.47 25.00
CA GLU A 369 38.20 -50.51 23.94
C GLU A 369 36.79 -49.99 24.01
N SER A 370 35.81 -50.69 24.56
CA SER A 370 34.44 -50.26 24.76
C SER A 370 34.27 -49.18 25.84
N LEU A 371 35.16 -49.12 26.84
CA LEU A 371 35.07 -48.10 27.92
C LEU A 371 35.25 -46.65 27.45
N PRO A 372 36.24 -46.29 26.60
CA PRO A 372 36.34 -44.94 26.02
C PRO A 372 35.10 -44.53 25.21
N LEU A 373 34.48 -45.48 24.48
CA LEU A 373 33.26 -45.22 23.71
C LEU A 373 32.08 -44.83 24.61
N LEU A 374 31.91 -45.52 25.73
CA LEU A 374 30.87 -45.15 26.72
C LEU A 374 31.13 -43.77 27.35
N ASN A 375 32.38 -43.43 27.66
CA ASN A 375 32.70 -42.08 28.13
C ASN A 375 32.42 -41.02 27.08
N ALA A 376 32.69 -41.27 25.78
CA ALA A 376 32.37 -40.38 24.68
C ALA A 376 30.84 -40.19 24.56
N ILE A 377 30.06 -41.27 24.74
CA ILE A 377 28.59 -41.21 24.75
C ILE A 377 28.10 -40.32 25.89
N VAL A 378 28.62 -40.48 27.12
CA VAL A 378 28.26 -39.65 28.27
C VAL A 378 28.53 -38.16 27.96
N SER A 379 29.74 -37.85 27.46
CA SER A 379 30.10 -36.47 27.11
C SER A 379 29.19 -35.86 26.01
N ALA A 380 28.81 -36.65 25.00
CA ALA A 380 27.89 -36.22 23.97
C ALA A 380 26.47 -35.91 24.54
N ILE A 381 25.99 -36.75 25.44
CA ILE A 381 24.71 -36.57 26.11
C ILE A 381 24.72 -35.31 27.02
N GLU A 382 25.84 -35.07 27.74
CA GLU A 382 26.01 -33.82 28.52
C GLU A 382 25.96 -32.58 27.61
N GLY A 383 26.57 -32.63 26.41
CA GLY A 383 26.46 -31.60 25.40
C GLY A 383 25.00 -31.35 24.94
N ILE A 384 24.26 -32.43 24.67
CA ILE A 384 22.82 -32.33 24.34
C ILE A 384 22.03 -31.69 25.47
N ASN A 385 22.31 -32.02 26.72
CA ASN A 385 21.59 -31.43 27.86
C ASN A 385 21.84 -29.92 28.00
N LEU A 386 23.05 -29.44 27.69
CA LEU A 386 23.37 -28.02 27.63
C LEU A 386 22.56 -27.33 26.50
N ASP A 387 22.51 -27.90 25.30
CA ASP A 387 21.77 -27.38 24.16
C ASP A 387 20.27 -27.32 24.45
N VAL A 388 19.72 -28.31 25.13
CA VAL A 388 18.31 -28.34 25.57
C VAL A 388 18.03 -27.24 26.59
N THR A 389 18.94 -26.98 27.51
CA THR A 389 18.83 -25.90 28.51
C THR A 389 18.81 -24.54 27.81
N ASN A 390 19.71 -24.33 26.85
CA ASN A 390 19.74 -23.12 26.02
C ASN A 390 18.44 -22.95 25.19
N THR A 391 17.94 -24.04 24.62
CA THR A 391 16.67 -24.04 23.85
C THR A 391 15.50 -23.65 24.75
N ALA A 392 15.44 -24.13 25.97
CA ALA A 392 14.41 -23.75 26.94
C ALA A 392 14.47 -22.25 27.28
N ALA A 393 15.68 -21.71 27.49
CA ALA A 393 15.87 -20.27 27.76
C ALA A 393 15.43 -19.40 26.56
N ILE A 394 15.83 -19.77 25.34
CA ILE A 394 15.40 -19.08 24.11
C ILE A 394 13.87 -19.14 23.96
N SER A 395 13.24 -20.28 24.26
CA SER A 395 11.79 -20.42 24.21
C SER A 395 11.07 -19.48 25.19
N GLN A 396 11.64 -19.23 26.37
CA GLN A 396 11.10 -18.27 27.32
C GLN A 396 11.21 -16.82 26.81
N GLU A 397 12.35 -16.45 26.19
CA GLU A 397 12.53 -15.15 25.57
C GLU A 397 11.55 -14.94 24.41
N GLN A 398 11.37 -15.97 23.59
CA GLN A 398 10.41 -15.95 22.49
C GLN A 398 8.97 -15.80 22.98
N ALA A 399 8.59 -16.47 24.08
CA ALA A 399 7.26 -16.32 24.69
C ALA A 399 7.02 -14.87 25.12
N ALA A 400 7.98 -14.23 25.79
CA ALA A 400 7.87 -12.83 26.18
C ALA A 400 7.78 -11.89 24.97
N ALA A 401 8.54 -12.16 23.90
CA ALA A 401 8.46 -11.36 22.67
C ALA A 401 7.09 -11.51 21.98
N ILE A 402 6.51 -12.69 21.96
CA ILE A 402 5.17 -12.94 21.40
C ILE A 402 4.08 -12.27 22.23
N ASP A 403 4.19 -12.24 23.56
CA ASP A 403 3.26 -11.48 24.39
C ASP A 403 3.31 -9.98 24.07
N GLU A 404 4.52 -9.42 23.85
CA GLU A 404 4.67 -8.03 23.40
C GLU A 404 4.05 -7.79 22.02
N VAL A 405 4.26 -8.70 21.05
CA VAL A 405 3.62 -8.60 19.72
C VAL A 405 2.11 -8.63 19.84
N SER A 406 1.54 -9.52 20.66
CA SER A 406 0.09 -9.57 20.93
C SER A 406 -0.45 -8.25 21.48
N ALA A 407 0.24 -7.67 22.47
CA ALA A 407 -0.14 -6.38 23.04
C ALA A 407 -0.12 -5.26 21.99
N ARG A 408 0.90 -5.24 21.12
CA ARG A 408 1.00 -4.27 20.01
C ARG A 408 -0.10 -4.45 18.98
N MET A 409 -0.52 -5.68 18.67
CA MET A 409 -1.66 -5.92 17.75
C MET A 409 -2.96 -5.35 18.29
N ILE A 410 -3.20 -5.44 19.59
CA ILE A 410 -4.35 -4.81 20.26
C ILE A 410 -4.27 -3.28 20.15
N GLU A 411 -3.09 -2.69 20.40
CA GLU A 411 -2.89 -1.24 20.27
C GLU A 411 -3.14 -0.76 18.84
N ILE A 412 -2.62 -1.48 17.84
CA ILE A 412 -2.84 -1.16 16.41
C ILE A 412 -4.33 -1.25 16.07
N SER A 413 -5.05 -2.25 16.58
CA SER A 413 -6.50 -2.38 16.39
C SER A 413 -7.26 -1.19 16.96
N ASN A 414 -6.92 -0.72 18.15
CA ASN A 414 -7.54 0.46 18.78
C ASN A 414 -7.25 1.74 17.97
N LEU A 415 -5.99 1.93 17.53
CA LEU A 415 -5.62 3.06 16.68
C LEU A 415 -6.36 3.06 15.35
N GLN A 416 -6.65 1.89 14.80
CA GLN A 416 -7.41 1.75 13.57
C GLN A 416 -8.87 2.17 13.75
N ASP A 417 -9.48 1.83 14.89
CA ASP A 417 -10.83 2.28 15.23
C ASP A 417 -10.90 3.81 15.37
N ASP A 418 -9.91 4.42 16.03
CA ASP A 418 -9.79 5.88 16.12
C ASP A 418 -9.65 6.54 14.74
N ILE A 419 -8.78 6.00 13.87
CA ILE A 419 -8.60 6.51 12.51
C ILE A 419 -9.89 6.36 11.70
N ARG A 420 -10.63 5.28 11.86
CA ARG A 420 -11.94 5.08 11.22
C ARG A 420 -12.94 6.14 11.65
N GLU A 421 -13.02 6.42 12.95
CA GLU A 421 -13.89 7.48 13.49
C GLU A 421 -13.51 8.85 12.94
N TYR A 422 -12.22 9.21 12.97
CA TYR A 422 -11.73 10.49 12.43
C TYR A 422 -11.98 10.60 10.92
N SER A 423 -11.81 9.50 10.18
CA SER A 423 -12.10 9.47 8.74
C SER A 423 -13.57 9.71 8.45
N HIS A 424 -14.46 9.09 9.24
CA HIS A 424 -15.91 9.29 9.12
C HIS A 424 -16.30 10.74 9.43
N ASN A 425 -15.82 11.30 10.54
CA ASN A 425 -16.09 12.68 10.95
C ASN A 425 -15.56 13.67 9.91
N THR A 426 -14.33 13.50 9.44
CA THR A 426 -13.74 14.33 8.39
C THR A 426 -14.55 14.26 7.09
N SER A 427 -14.98 13.07 6.70
CA SER A 427 -15.83 12.87 5.50
C SER A 427 -17.18 13.62 5.64
N SER A 428 -17.79 13.56 6.82
CA SER A 428 -19.05 14.27 7.13
C SER A 428 -18.87 15.80 7.07
N ASP A 429 -17.76 16.31 7.61
CA ASP A 429 -17.46 17.76 7.58
C ASP A 429 -17.20 18.25 6.15
N ILE A 430 -16.45 17.47 5.36
CA ILE A 430 -16.21 17.75 3.94
C ILE A 430 -17.52 17.73 3.13
N HIS A 431 -18.40 16.76 3.43
CA HIS A 431 -19.73 16.70 2.82
C HIS A 431 -20.55 17.92 3.15
N SER A 432 -20.55 18.37 4.41
CA SER A 432 -21.26 19.56 4.87
C SER A 432 -20.70 20.82 4.20
N LEU A 433 -19.38 20.95 4.12
CA LEU A 433 -18.71 22.05 3.40
C LEU A 433 -19.11 22.07 1.92
N GLY A 434 -19.13 20.92 1.25
CA GLY A 434 -19.55 20.81 -0.14
C GLY A 434 -21.00 21.27 -0.36
N LYS A 435 -21.90 20.95 0.58
CA LYS A 435 -23.29 21.44 0.54
C LYS A 435 -23.38 22.96 0.69
N GLU A 436 -22.61 23.57 1.60
CA GLU A 436 -22.59 25.01 1.78
C GLU A 436 -22.00 25.73 0.55
N ILE A 437 -20.92 25.21 -0.04
CA ILE A 437 -20.36 25.76 -1.28
C ILE A 437 -21.42 25.71 -2.41
N ASN A 438 -22.12 24.58 -2.54
CA ASN A 438 -23.16 24.42 -3.55
C ASN A 438 -24.37 25.36 -3.30
N ARG A 439 -24.76 25.54 -2.04
CA ARG A 439 -25.80 26.50 -1.67
C ARG A 439 -25.38 27.93 -2.04
N PHE A 440 -24.17 28.33 -1.66
CA PHE A 440 -23.64 29.67 -2.00
C PHE A 440 -23.58 29.90 -3.52
N ARG A 441 -23.15 28.87 -4.28
CA ARG A 441 -23.18 28.89 -5.75
C ARG A 441 -24.60 29.17 -6.30
N ASN A 442 -25.59 28.45 -5.78
CA ASN A 442 -26.97 28.60 -6.23
C ASN A 442 -27.52 29.97 -5.85
N ASP A 443 -27.25 30.46 -4.65
CA ASP A 443 -27.69 31.79 -4.20
C ASP A 443 -27.16 32.92 -5.10
N ILE A 444 -25.90 32.82 -5.55
CA ILE A 444 -25.31 33.78 -6.50
C ILE A 444 -26.03 33.75 -7.85
N ILE A 445 -26.41 32.57 -8.33
CA ILE A 445 -27.06 32.40 -9.63
C ILE A 445 -28.51 32.92 -9.58
N GLU A 446 -29.25 32.59 -8.53
CA GLU A 446 -30.68 32.85 -8.42
C GLU A 446 -30.99 34.29 -7.99
N ASN A 447 -30.17 34.85 -7.10
CA ASN A 447 -30.42 36.17 -6.49
C ASN A 447 -29.85 37.33 -7.30
N ASN A 448 -28.95 37.10 -8.24
CA ASN A 448 -28.41 38.13 -9.11
C ASN A 448 -29.11 38.06 -10.47
N ASN A 449 -30.00 39.05 -10.72
CA ASN A 449 -30.68 39.24 -12.01
C ASN A 449 -29.74 39.60 -13.18
N VAL A 450 -28.50 39.12 -13.16
CA VAL A 450 -27.47 39.39 -14.16
C VAL A 450 -27.42 38.25 -15.18
N GLN A 451 -27.40 38.63 -16.46
CA GLN A 451 -27.21 37.66 -17.52
C GLN A 451 -25.76 37.12 -17.46
N LEU A 452 -25.63 35.82 -17.24
CA LEU A 452 -24.31 35.19 -17.15
C LEU A 452 -23.59 35.25 -18.50
N SER A 453 -22.36 35.71 -18.50
CA SER A 453 -21.49 35.59 -19.67
C SER A 453 -21.17 34.13 -20.00
N SER A 454 -20.72 33.88 -21.23
CA SER A 454 -20.23 32.54 -21.60
C SER A 454 -19.10 32.05 -20.68
N ILE A 455 -18.22 32.93 -20.19
CA ILE A 455 -17.16 32.60 -19.23
C ILE A 455 -17.75 32.18 -17.88
N ALA A 456 -18.67 32.99 -17.32
CA ALA A 456 -19.33 32.66 -16.06
C ALA A 456 -20.10 31.33 -16.17
N LEU A 457 -20.80 31.12 -17.28
CA LEU A 457 -21.53 29.88 -17.55
C LEU A 457 -20.61 28.68 -17.62
N LEU A 458 -19.48 28.78 -18.32
CA LEU A 458 -18.47 27.70 -18.40
C LEU A 458 -17.83 27.43 -17.04
N GLN A 459 -17.53 28.45 -16.24
CA GLN A 459 -17.01 28.25 -14.87
C GLN A 459 -18.04 27.56 -13.97
N LEU A 460 -19.34 27.93 -14.06
CA LEU A 460 -20.41 27.23 -13.36
C LEU A 460 -20.53 25.77 -13.81
N SER A 461 -20.41 25.54 -15.11
CA SER A 461 -20.45 24.18 -15.66
C SER A 461 -19.30 23.32 -15.17
N LYS A 462 -18.12 23.90 -14.96
CA LYS A 462 -17.01 23.20 -14.26
C LYS A 462 -17.42 22.76 -12.86
N ALA A 463 -17.98 23.69 -12.08
CA ALA A 463 -18.46 23.40 -10.73
C ALA A 463 -19.55 22.31 -10.73
N ASP A 464 -20.48 22.33 -11.69
CA ASP A 464 -21.51 21.30 -11.84
C ASP A 464 -20.91 19.90 -12.08
N HIS A 465 -19.88 19.77 -12.92
CA HIS A 465 -19.22 18.49 -13.19
C HIS A 465 -18.41 18.00 -12.01
N ILE A 466 -17.73 18.88 -11.29
CA ILE A 466 -17.03 18.56 -10.06
C ILE A 466 -18.02 18.10 -8.99
N LEU A 467 -19.18 18.76 -8.89
CA LEU A 467 -20.25 18.41 -7.96
C LEU A 467 -20.79 16.99 -8.21
N TRP A 468 -21.02 16.59 -9.47
CA TRP A 468 -21.48 15.24 -9.78
C TRP A 468 -20.49 14.17 -9.34
N LYS A 469 -19.21 14.36 -9.64
CA LYS A 469 -18.15 13.48 -9.14
C LYS A 469 -18.17 13.40 -7.61
N TRP A 470 -18.27 14.54 -6.92
CA TRP A 470 -18.34 14.64 -5.46
C TRP A 470 -19.56 13.90 -4.89
N ARG A 471 -20.74 14.02 -5.50
CA ARG A 471 -21.97 13.31 -5.08
C ARG A 471 -21.79 11.79 -5.17
N ILE A 472 -21.25 11.28 -6.27
CA ILE A 472 -21.00 9.84 -6.43
C ILE A 472 -20.00 9.34 -5.38
N TYR A 473 -18.94 10.08 -5.07
CA TYR A 473 -18.03 9.70 -3.98
C TYR A 473 -18.71 9.66 -2.61
N ASN A 474 -19.53 10.65 -2.28
CA ASN A 474 -20.29 10.67 -1.03
C ASN A 474 -21.31 9.53 -0.93
N MET A 475 -21.82 9.05 -2.04
CA MET A 475 -22.65 7.85 -2.10
C MET A 475 -21.85 6.61 -1.62
N PHE A 476 -20.62 6.44 -2.05
CA PHE A 476 -19.75 5.34 -1.57
C PHE A 476 -19.41 5.45 -0.08
N LEU A 477 -19.34 6.65 0.46
CA LEU A 477 -19.14 6.89 1.89
C LEU A 477 -20.43 6.76 2.72
N GLY A 478 -21.57 6.52 2.06
CA GLY A 478 -22.88 6.46 2.73
C GLY A 478 -23.41 7.81 3.22
N LEU A 479 -22.80 8.93 2.79
CA LEU A 479 -23.16 10.29 3.20
C LEU A 479 -24.25 10.91 2.31
N GLU A 480 -24.46 10.39 1.11
CA GLU A 480 -25.48 10.87 0.15
C GLU A 480 -26.15 9.68 -0.55
N ASN A 481 -27.46 9.81 -0.79
CA ASN A 481 -28.19 8.89 -1.65
C ASN A 481 -28.33 9.50 -3.03
N VAL A 482 -27.78 8.88 -4.06
CA VAL A 482 -27.88 9.31 -5.45
C VAL A 482 -28.75 8.33 -6.22
N GLU A 483 -29.94 8.77 -6.60
CA GLU A 483 -30.80 7.98 -7.47
C GLU A 483 -30.33 8.11 -8.94
N PRO A 484 -30.38 7.04 -9.75
CA PRO A 484 -30.05 7.13 -11.18
C PRO A 484 -30.86 8.18 -11.95
N SER A 485 -32.09 8.47 -11.50
CA SER A 485 -32.96 9.51 -12.06
C SER A 485 -32.50 10.94 -11.78
N ASP A 486 -31.64 11.15 -10.74
CA ASP A 486 -31.11 12.47 -10.41
C ASP A 486 -30.08 12.93 -11.45
N VAL A 487 -29.46 11.98 -12.15
CA VAL A 487 -28.50 12.27 -13.19
C VAL A 487 -29.24 12.68 -14.46
N SER A 488 -29.33 14.00 -14.69
CA SER A 488 -29.94 14.54 -15.91
C SER A 488 -29.22 14.11 -17.18
N SER A 489 -29.90 14.21 -18.32
CA SER A 489 -29.25 14.05 -19.62
C SER A 489 -28.14 15.09 -19.81
N HIS A 490 -27.07 14.75 -20.52
CA HIS A 490 -25.98 15.69 -20.84
C HIS A 490 -26.47 16.92 -21.63
N THR A 491 -27.57 16.82 -22.39
CA THR A 491 -28.19 17.94 -23.12
C THR A 491 -29.04 18.85 -22.25
N ASP A 492 -29.55 18.35 -21.12
CA ASP A 492 -30.46 19.09 -20.23
C ASP A 492 -29.74 19.87 -19.14
N CYS A 493 -28.47 19.53 -18.87
CA CYS A 493 -27.67 20.28 -17.91
C CYS A 493 -27.29 21.67 -18.45
N ARG A 494 -26.71 22.53 -17.62
CA ARG A 494 -26.32 23.89 -17.98
C ARG A 494 -25.34 23.94 -19.15
N LEU A 495 -24.30 23.09 -19.13
CA LEU A 495 -23.33 22.98 -20.21
C LEU A 495 -24.01 22.52 -21.51
N GLY A 496 -24.87 21.51 -21.43
CA GLY A 496 -25.58 20.97 -22.59
C GLY A 496 -26.47 22.01 -23.27
N LYS A 497 -27.24 22.75 -22.48
CA LYS A 497 -28.07 23.84 -23.00
C LYS A 497 -27.26 24.96 -23.68
N TRP A 498 -26.11 25.32 -23.09
CA TRP A 498 -25.20 26.28 -23.72
C TRP A 498 -24.59 25.70 -24.98
N TYR A 499 -24.09 24.48 -24.92
CA TYR A 499 -23.42 23.77 -26.01
C TYR A 499 -24.32 23.61 -27.24
N THR A 500 -25.59 23.24 -27.05
CA THR A 500 -26.54 22.99 -28.14
C THR A 500 -27.21 24.25 -28.68
N SER A 501 -26.99 25.42 -28.07
CA SER A 501 -27.61 26.67 -28.53
C SER A 501 -27.07 27.08 -29.92
N ALA A 502 -27.95 27.54 -30.81
CA ALA A 502 -27.61 27.96 -32.18
C ALA A 502 -26.46 28.99 -32.21
N ARG A 503 -26.49 29.98 -31.30
CA ARG A 503 -25.45 31.00 -31.17
C ARG A 503 -24.08 30.42 -30.79
N THR A 504 -24.08 29.43 -29.91
CA THR A 504 -22.83 28.76 -29.47
C THR A 504 -22.27 27.90 -30.58
N VAL A 505 -23.10 27.14 -31.29
CA VAL A 505 -22.70 26.31 -32.44
C VAL A 505 -22.10 27.19 -33.54
N GLU A 506 -22.73 28.30 -33.88
CA GLU A 506 -22.22 29.22 -34.88
C GLU A 506 -20.86 29.81 -34.49
N ARG A 507 -20.70 30.20 -33.23
CA ARG A 507 -19.49 30.87 -32.73
C ARG A 507 -18.33 29.92 -32.51
N PHE A 508 -18.54 28.74 -31.93
CA PHE A 508 -17.50 27.84 -31.46
C PHE A 508 -17.41 26.53 -32.24
N GLY A 509 -18.37 26.22 -33.11
CA GLY A 509 -18.43 24.93 -33.84
C GLY A 509 -17.21 24.63 -34.71
N HIS A 510 -16.41 25.65 -35.04
CA HIS A 510 -15.14 25.47 -35.78
C HIS A 510 -13.96 25.01 -34.90
N LEU A 511 -14.05 25.20 -33.56
CA LEU A 511 -12.99 24.85 -32.61
C LEU A 511 -12.96 23.35 -32.35
N GLN A 512 -11.78 22.76 -32.29
CA GLN A 512 -11.58 21.35 -32.00
C GLN A 512 -12.05 21.03 -30.57
N GLU A 513 -11.68 21.85 -29.61
CA GLU A 513 -12.04 21.73 -28.19
C GLU A 513 -13.56 21.69 -27.98
N TYR A 514 -14.30 22.50 -28.74
CA TYR A 514 -15.76 22.49 -28.69
C TYR A 514 -16.33 21.17 -29.22
N ARG A 515 -15.82 20.64 -30.33
CA ARG A 515 -16.31 19.40 -30.94
C ARG A 515 -16.01 18.15 -30.12
N GLU A 516 -14.86 18.12 -29.46
CA GLU A 516 -14.44 16.98 -28.63
C GLU A 516 -15.11 16.96 -27.25
N LEU A 517 -15.52 18.13 -26.75
CA LEU A 517 -16.15 18.28 -25.43
C LEU A 517 -17.38 17.37 -25.26
N ASP A 518 -18.25 17.30 -26.28
CA ASP A 518 -19.55 16.62 -26.18
C ASP A 518 -19.44 15.12 -25.87
N ALA A 519 -18.49 14.42 -26.50
CA ALA A 519 -18.28 12.99 -26.29
C ALA A 519 -17.87 12.67 -24.84
N TYR A 520 -16.98 13.47 -24.27
CA TYR A 520 -16.58 13.29 -22.87
C TYR A 520 -17.65 13.74 -21.90
N HIS A 521 -18.42 14.78 -22.25
CA HIS A 521 -19.53 15.27 -21.47
C HIS A 521 -20.65 14.22 -21.36
N LEU A 522 -21.05 13.60 -22.48
CA LEU A 522 -21.97 12.47 -22.50
C LEU A 522 -21.47 11.35 -21.59
N ARG A 523 -20.18 10.98 -21.70
CA ARG A 523 -19.60 9.90 -20.91
C ARG A 523 -19.63 10.16 -19.41
N VAL A 524 -19.44 11.41 -18.95
CA VAL A 524 -19.59 11.77 -17.53
C VAL A 524 -20.99 11.44 -17.02
N HIS A 525 -22.03 11.86 -17.76
CA HIS A 525 -23.41 11.61 -17.37
C HIS A 525 -23.79 10.14 -17.40
N GLU A 526 -23.42 9.40 -18.45
CA GLU A 526 -23.68 7.96 -18.56
C GLU A 526 -22.99 7.15 -17.47
N SER A 527 -21.69 7.38 -17.25
CA SER A 527 -20.93 6.67 -16.23
C SER A 527 -21.41 7.01 -14.81
N ALA A 528 -21.81 8.25 -14.54
CA ALA A 528 -22.38 8.64 -13.26
C ALA A 528 -23.71 7.92 -12.98
N LYS A 529 -24.57 7.78 -14.00
CA LYS A 529 -25.82 7.04 -13.90
C LYS A 529 -25.57 5.55 -13.66
N LEU A 530 -24.66 4.94 -14.43
CA LEU A 530 -24.29 3.53 -14.27
C LEU A 530 -23.65 3.25 -12.91
N ALA A 531 -22.83 4.18 -12.37
CA ALA A 531 -22.28 4.07 -11.03
C ALA A 531 -23.39 4.04 -9.96
N ALA A 532 -24.38 4.92 -10.06
CA ALA A 532 -25.51 4.95 -9.15
C ALA A 532 -26.39 3.68 -9.28
N GLU A 533 -26.63 3.19 -10.49
CA GLU A 533 -27.38 1.94 -10.74
C GLU A 533 -26.66 0.75 -10.13
N ALA A 534 -25.37 0.59 -10.37
CA ALA A 534 -24.56 -0.52 -9.84
C ALA A 534 -24.48 -0.48 -8.31
N TYR A 535 -24.31 0.70 -7.71
CA TYR A 535 -24.29 0.87 -6.26
C TYR A 535 -25.61 0.49 -5.61
N LYS A 536 -26.74 0.91 -6.21
CA LYS A 536 -28.10 0.64 -5.73
C LYS A 536 -28.42 -0.86 -5.64
N ILE A 537 -27.88 -1.67 -6.57
CA ILE A 537 -28.04 -3.14 -6.56
C ILE A 537 -26.98 -3.87 -5.73
N GLY A 538 -26.11 -3.13 -5.01
CA GLY A 538 -25.04 -3.68 -4.17
C GLY A 538 -23.80 -4.17 -4.93
N ASN A 539 -23.68 -3.91 -6.24
CA ASN A 539 -22.50 -4.26 -7.02
C ASN A 539 -21.43 -3.15 -6.91
N ILE A 540 -20.76 -3.12 -5.74
CA ILE A 540 -19.77 -2.09 -5.41
C ILE A 540 -18.58 -2.08 -6.38
N GLN A 541 -18.09 -3.25 -6.80
CA GLN A 541 -16.97 -3.34 -7.74
C GLN A 541 -17.29 -2.69 -9.09
N GLN A 542 -18.48 -2.96 -9.63
CA GLN A 542 -18.90 -2.36 -10.89
C GLN A 542 -19.14 -0.86 -10.75
N ALA A 543 -19.71 -0.44 -9.62
CA ALA A 543 -19.88 0.98 -9.32
C ALA A 543 -18.54 1.73 -9.26
N GLU A 544 -17.48 1.12 -8.71
CA GLU A 544 -16.13 1.68 -8.70
C GLU A 544 -15.51 1.82 -10.09
N VAL A 545 -15.74 0.85 -10.98
CA VAL A 545 -15.29 0.94 -12.38
C VAL A 545 -15.89 2.17 -13.03
N HIS A 546 -17.21 2.36 -12.89
CA HIS A 546 -17.89 3.52 -13.47
C HIS A 546 -17.48 4.84 -12.79
N LEU A 547 -17.18 4.83 -11.49
CA LEU A 547 -16.63 6.00 -10.81
C LEU A 547 -15.27 6.44 -11.39
N LYS A 548 -14.39 5.49 -11.71
CA LYS A 548 -13.12 5.77 -12.38
C LYS A 548 -13.33 6.35 -13.78
N GLU A 549 -14.35 5.87 -14.51
CA GLU A 549 -14.72 6.43 -15.81
C GLU A 549 -15.23 7.86 -15.68
N VAL A 550 -16.08 8.16 -14.66
CA VAL A 550 -16.50 9.54 -14.34
C VAL A 550 -15.29 10.43 -14.10
N ASP A 551 -14.32 9.98 -13.28
CA ASP A 551 -13.12 10.78 -13.00
C ASP A 551 -12.30 11.08 -14.25
N GLN A 552 -12.08 10.09 -15.10
CA GLN A 552 -11.33 10.25 -16.35
C GLN A 552 -12.05 11.17 -17.33
N ALA A 553 -13.34 10.94 -17.58
CA ALA A 553 -14.13 11.75 -18.49
C ALA A 553 -14.25 13.21 -17.98
N SER A 554 -14.46 13.39 -16.68
CA SER A 554 -14.52 14.71 -16.04
C SER A 554 -13.23 15.52 -16.23
N LYS A 555 -12.05 14.91 -16.12
CA LYS A 555 -10.76 15.57 -16.38
C LYS A 555 -10.69 16.14 -17.80
N HIS A 556 -11.18 15.42 -18.79
CA HIS A 556 -11.21 15.89 -20.18
C HIS A 556 -12.24 17.02 -20.35
N VAL A 557 -13.44 16.89 -19.77
CA VAL A 557 -14.45 17.97 -19.80
C VAL A 557 -13.88 19.26 -19.20
N LEU A 558 -13.24 19.19 -18.02
CA LEU A 558 -12.63 20.34 -17.37
C LEU A 558 -11.49 20.95 -18.19
N TYR A 559 -10.69 20.13 -18.85
CA TYR A 559 -9.63 20.58 -19.75
C TYR A 559 -10.20 21.38 -20.94
N PHE A 560 -11.22 20.85 -21.62
CA PHE A 560 -11.82 21.54 -22.77
C PHE A 560 -12.55 22.80 -22.36
N ILE A 561 -13.27 22.80 -21.23
CA ILE A 561 -13.90 24.01 -20.70
C ILE A 561 -12.85 25.09 -20.40
N ASN A 562 -11.72 24.75 -19.79
CA ASN A 562 -10.65 25.69 -19.51
C ASN A 562 -10.08 26.30 -20.81
N ASN A 563 -9.85 25.48 -21.84
CA ASN A 563 -9.35 25.96 -23.14
C ASN A 563 -10.36 26.92 -23.80
N LEU A 564 -11.66 26.63 -23.72
CA LEU A 564 -12.70 27.53 -24.23
C LEU A 564 -12.77 28.86 -23.44
N ILE A 565 -12.57 28.82 -22.12
CA ILE A 565 -12.49 30.04 -21.30
C ILE A 565 -11.28 30.88 -21.74
N VAL A 566 -10.09 30.26 -21.88
CA VAL A 566 -8.88 30.96 -22.34
C VAL A 566 -9.05 31.55 -23.74
N TYR A 567 -9.75 30.82 -24.63
CA TYR A 567 -10.09 31.33 -25.96
C TYR A 567 -10.97 32.58 -25.87
N LEU A 568 -12.05 32.56 -25.08
CA LEU A 568 -12.95 33.69 -24.87
C LEU A 568 -12.24 34.87 -24.23
N GLU A 569 -11.35 34.65 -23.28
CA GLU A 569 -10.57 35.73 -22.67
C GLU A 569 -9.62 36.40 -23.68
N LYS A 570 -8.99 35.63 -24.56
CA LYS A 570 -8.14 36.15 -25.65
C LYS A 570 -8.96 36.93 -26.67
N GLU A 571 -10.13 36.43 -27.07
CA GLU A 571 -11.04 37.12 -28.00
C GLU A 571 -11.47 38.48 -27.44
N ARG A 572 -11.82 38.54 -26.13
CA ARG A 572 -12.15 39.81 -25.44
C ARG A 572 -10.97 40.80 -25.38
N VAL A 573 -9.76 40.34 -25.53
CA VAL A 573 -8.54 41.19 -25.49
C VAL A 573 -8.11 41.67 -26.87
N MET A 574 -8.41 40.89 -27.92
CA MET A 574 -7.99 41.18 -29.31
C MET A 574 -9.00 42.03 -30.07
N HIS A 575 -10.24 42.08 -29.63
CA HIS A 575 -11.30 42.95 -30.18
C HIS A 575 -11.62 44.08 -29.23
#